data_fd4b4a84757140d2a5cb61de553c63c5
#
_entry.id   fd4b4a84757140d2a5cb61de553c63c5
#
_cell.length_a   1.000
_cell.length_b   1.000
_cell.length_c   1.000
_cell.angle_alpha   90.00
_cell.angle_beta   90.00
_cell.angle_gamma   90.00
#
_symmetry.space_group_name_H-M   'P 1'
#
loop_
_entity.id
_entity.type
_entity.pdbx_description
1 polymer ?
#
loop_
_entity_poly.entity_id
_entity_poly.type
_entity_poly.pdbx_seq_one_letter_code
_entity_poly.pdbx_strand_id
1 'polypeptide(L)'
;MAQKDVGNKIPIYKLKDTDEVMKYYDEWGDGNKYDKDMVDWNYTGPKETTKVFSEFQKNKDAKIYDAGCGTGLVGVELKKYGFKNFHGADLSKKLLELVPNGLYEKLEQVDLNKPINKKDDEYDSVMCVGTFTFGHVKPQALEEFIRITKNNGFICFTINAVSYTHLTLPTN
;
A
#
# COMPACT_ATOMS: atom_id res chain seq x y z
N MET A 1 18.30 -10.68 -6.71
CA MET A 1 18.30 -11.80 -5.73
C MET A 1 17.01 -12.57 -5.92
N ALA A 2 17.08 -13.89 -6.11
CA ALA A 2 15.89 -14.71 -6.25
C ALA A 2 15.10 -14.64 -4.93
N GLN A 3 13.82 -14.30 -5.04
CA GLN A 3 12.86 -14.31 -3.93
C GLN A 3 12.84 -15.74 -3.38
N LYS A 4 13.28 -15.93 -2.14
CA LYS A 4 13.19 -17.22 -1.47
C LYS A 4 11.72 -17.60 -1.42
N ASP A 5 11.40 -18.80 -1.90
CA ASP A 5 10.05 -19.39 -1.78
C ASP A 5 9.60 -19.31 -0.32
N VAL A 6 8.65 -18.44 -0.09
CA VAL A 6 7.97 -18.38 1.19
C VAL A 6 7.12 -19.63 1.26
N GLY A 7 7.41 -20.53 2.16
CA GLY A 7 6.85 -21.88 2.28
C GLY A 7 5.33 -22.00 2.36
N ASN A 8 4.63 -21.26 1.55
CA ASN A 8 3.20 -21.34 1.32
C ASN A 8 2.90 -22.05 0.01
N LYS A 9 2.01 -23.01 0.09
CA LYS A 9 1.63 -23.96 -0.96
C LYS A 9 1.08 -23.33 -2.25
N ILE A 10 0.73 -22.04 -2.24
CA ILE A 10 0.26 -21.30 -3.42
C ILE A 10 1.06 -20.00 -3.51
N PRO A 11 1.87 -19.81 -4.56
CA PRO A 11 2.52 -18.52 -4.78
C PRO A 11 1.47 -17.44 -4.89
N ILE A 12 1.69 -16.30 -4.21
CA ILE A 12 0.82 -15.12 -4.21
C ILE A 12 0.42 -14.69 -5.63
N TYR A 13 1.29 -14.91 -6.60
CA TYR A 13 1.06 -14.63 -8.03
C TYR A 13 0.09 -15.59 -8.75
N LYS A 14 -0.42 -16.62 -8.07
CA LYS A 14 -1.41 -17.56 -8.62
C LYS A 14 -2.81 -17.34 -8.08
N LEU A 15 -3.00 -16.35 -7.20
CA LEU A 15 -4.30 -15.97 -6.67
C LEU A 15 -5.15 -15.39 -7.80
N LYS A 16 -6.44 -15.78 -7.86
CA LYS A 16 -7.30 -15.53 -9.02
C LYS A 16 -8.22 -14.32 -8.85
N ASP A 17 -8.58 -14.02 -7.60
CA ASP A 17 -9.54 -12.99 -7.27
C ASP A 17 -9.25 -12.32 -5.93
N THR A 18 -10.02 -11.28 -5.63
CA THR A 18 -9.90 -10.47 -4.42
C THR A 18 -10.11 -11.28 -3.14
N ASP A 19 -11.02 -12.26 -3.16
CA ASP A 19 -11.35 -13.05 -1.97
C ASP A 19 -10.20 -14.00 -1.62
N GLU A 20 -9.57 -14.62 -2.63
CA GLU A 20 -8.35 -15.41 -2.43
C GLU A 20 -7.20 -14.57 -1.90
N VAL A 21 -7.03 -13.35 -2.43
CA VAL A 21 -6.01 -12.40 -1.95
C VAL A 21 -6.27 -12.01 -0.49
N MET A 22 -7.51 -11.62 -0.16
CA MET A 22 -7.89 -11.26 1.20
C MET A 22 -7.60 -12.40 2.18
N LYS A 23 -8.07 -13.61 1.86
CA LYS A 23 -7.85 -14.79 2.69
C LYS A 23 -6.36 -15.09 2.89
N TYR A 24 -5.56 -14.96 1.84
CA TYR A 24 -4.11 -15.18 1.91
C TYR A 24 -3.45 -14.20 2.90
N TYR A 25 -3.78 -12.91 2.83
CA TYR A 25 -3.22 -11.92 3.74
C TYR A 25 -3.77 -12.04 5.16
N ASP A 26 -5.03 -12.42 5.33
CA ASP A 26 -5.60 -12.69 6.65
C ASP A 26 -4.87 -13.86 7.33
N GLU A 27 -4.61 -14.97 6.60
CA GLU A 27 -3.82 -16.09 7.10
C GLU A 27 -2.36 -15.71 7.37
N TRP A 28 -1.79 -14.82 6.57
CA TRP A 28 -0.41 -14.35 6.75
C TRP A 28 -0.29 -13.39 7.94
N GLY A 29 -1.33 -12.64 8.27
CA GLY A 29 -1.40 -11.79 9.46
C GLY A 29 -1.47 -12.56 10.78
N ASP A 30 -1.92 -13.83 10.75
CA ASP A 30 -2.06 -14.63 11.95
C ASP A 30 -0.71 -14.81 12.69
N GLY A 31 -0.73 -14.57 14.00
CA GLY A 31 0.45 -14.70 14.87
C GLY A 31 1.58 -13.72 14.54
N ASN A 32 1.27 -12.60 13.90
CA ASN A 32 2.25 -11.58 13.49
C ASN A 32 3.30 -12.11 12.50
N LYS A 33 2.93 -13.12 11.71
CA LYS A 33 3.86 -13.78 10.79
C LYS A 33 4.28 -12.84 9.67
N TYR A 34 3.35 -11.99 9.17
CA TYR A 34 3.63 -11.02 8.12
C TYR A 34 4.82 -10.12 8.49
N ASP A 35 4.77 -9.46 9.64
CA ASP A 35 5.83 -8.53 10.05
C ASP A 35 7.16 -9.24 10.30
N LYS A 36 7.14 -10.47 10.84
CA LYS A 36 8.35 -11.28 11.01
C LYS A 36 8.99 -11.59 9.65
N ASP A 37 8.20 -12.03 8.67
CA ASP A 37 8.70 -12.33 7.34
C ASP A 37 9.24 -11.06 6.65
N MET A 38 8.61 -9.87 6.84
CA MET A 38 9.13 -8.60 6.33
C MET A 38 10.50 -8.25 6.90
N VAL A 39 10.72 -8.51 8.19
CA VAL A 39 12.02 -8.32 8.84
C VAL A 39 13.03 -9.32 8.31
N ASP A 40 12.69 -10.61 8.26
CA ASP A 40 13.58 -11.69 7.81
C ASP A 40 14.02 -11.51 6.35
N TRP A 41 13.16 -10.94 5.50
CA TRP A 41 13.46 -10.65 4.10
C TRP A 41 14.16 -9.30 3.91
N ASN A 42 14.40 -8.55 4.98
CA ASN A 42 14.94 -7.20 4.91
C ASN A 42 14.15 -6.33 3.91
N TYR A 43 12.81 -6.32 4.05
CA TYR A 43 11.95 -5.56 3.16
C TYR A 43 12.11 -4.06 3.37
N THR A 44 12.79 -3.40 2.45
CA THR A 44 13.14 -1.97 2.55
C THR A 44 12.13 -1.06 1.83
N GLY A 45 11.16 -1.61 1.12
CA GLY A 45 10.19 -0.85 0.32
C GLY A 45 9.57 0.35 1.05
N PRO A 46 8.96 0.18 2.22
CA PRO A 46 8.37 1.29 2.99
C PRO A 46 9.37 2.39 3.31
N LYS A 47 10.56 2.03 3.78
CA LYS A 47 11.63 2.97 4.16
C LYS A 47 12.13 3.78 2.97
N GLU A 48 12.52 3.11 1.88
CA GLU A 48 13.09 3.78 0.71
C GLU A 48 12.04 4.64 -0.01
N THR A 49 10.80 4.15 -0.13
CA THR A 49 9.72 4.91 -0.75
C THR A 49 9.37 6.15 0.09
N THR A 50 9.27 6.02 1.41
CA THR A 50 8.98 7.17 2.28
C THR A 50 10.11 8.19 2.28
N LYS A 51 11.37 7.74 2.17
CA LYS A 51 12.51 8.64 1.98
C LYS A 51 12.32 9.50 0.74
N VAL A 52 12.10 8.88 -0.43
CA VAL A 52 11.85 9.58 -1.69
C VAL A 52 10.62 10.49 -1.57
N PHE A 53 9.51 9.98 -1.03
CA PHE A 53 8.31 10.75 -0.77
C PHE A 53 8.59 12.04 -0.01
N SER A 54 9.41 11.98 1.05
CA SER A 54 9.75 13.13 1.89
C SER A 54 10.61 14.19 1.19
N GLU A 55 11.25 13.82 0.07
CA GLU A 55 11.99 14.77 -0.77
C GLU A 55 11.07 15.66 -1.61
N PHE A 56 9.89 15.17 -1.94
CA PHE A 56 8.87 15.89 -2.71
C PHE A 56 7.80 16.53 -1.81
N GLN A 57 7.27 15.80 -0.81
CA GLN A 57 6.29 16.35 0.14
C GLN A 57 6.99 17.05 1.30
N LYS A 58 7.01 18.39 1.26
CA LYS A 58 7.64 19.21 2.31
C LYS A 58 6.67 19.62 3.42
N ASN A 59 5.37 19.69 3.12
CA ASN A 59 4.35 19.98 4.11
C ASN A 59 4.12 18.78 5.02
N LYS A 60 4.51 18.89 6.30
CA LYS A 60 4.36 17.80 7.27
C LYS A 60 2.93 17.61 7.79
N ASP A 61 2.07 18.58 7.55
CA ASP A 61 0.64 18.52 7.84
C ASP A 61 -0.20 18.12 6.62
N ALA A 62 0.46 17.74 5.51
CA ALA A 62 -0.21 17.22 4.31
C ALA A 62 -1.07 16.02 4.65
N LYS A 63 -2.30 15.99 4.11
CA LYS A 63 -3.21 14.86 4.23
C LYS A 63 -2.81 13.77 3.24
N ILE A 64 -2.36 12.63 3.75
CA ILE A 64 -1.81 11.52 2.95
C ILE A 64 -2.77 10.33 3.01
N TYR A 65 -2.98 9.67 1.87
CA TYR A 65 -3.69 8.39 1.79
C TYR A 65 -2.70 7.25 1.52
N ASP A 66 -2.59 6.32 2.45
CA ASP A 66 -1.74 5.12 2.34
C ASP A 66 -2.59 3.95 1.86
N ALA A 67 -2.55 3.70 0.55
CA ALA A 67 -3.35 2.70 -0.14
C ALA A 67 -2.64 1.33 -0.14
N GLY A 68 -3.22 0.35 0.51
CA GLY A 68 -2.59 -0.95 0.78
C GLY A 68 -1.63 -0.85 1.96
N CYS A 69 -2.07 -0.24 3.07
CA CYS A 69 -1.21 0.06 4.22
C CYS A 69 -0.74 -1.17 5.01
N GLY A 70 -1.38 -2.34 4.82
CA GLY A 70 -1.05 -3.58 5.53
C GLY A 70 -1.05 -3.40 7.05
N THR A 71 0.05 -3.78 7.68
CA THR A 71 0.30 -3.61 9.12
C THR A 71 0.81 -2.22 9.50
N GLY A 72 0.89 -1.28 8.54
CA GLY A 72 1.25 0.11 8.78
C GLY A 72 2.73 0.44 8.65
N LEU A 73 3.53 -0.37 7.97
CA LEU A 73 4.97 -0.14 7.80
C LEU A 73 5.29 1.22 7.17
N VAL A 74 4.50 1.67 6.19
CA VAL A 74 4.62 3.01 5.58
C VAL A 74 4.27 4.10 6.59
N GLY A 75 3.18 3.93 7.35
CA GLY A 75 2.77 4.87 8.40
C GLY A 75 3.84 5.07 9.48
N VAL A 76 4.53 3.99 9.88
CA VAL A 76 5.67 4.05 10.81
C VAL A 76 6.79 4.93 10.25
N GLU A 77 7.13 4.74 8.96
CA GLU A 77 8.16 5.56 8.32
C GLU A 77 7.69 7.02 8.14
N LEU A 78 6.45 7.27 7.71
CA LEU A 78 5.88 8.62 7.61
C LEU A 78 6.01 9.39 8.93
N LYS A 79 5.71 8.74 10.06
CA LYS A 79 5.84 9.33 11.39
C LYS A 79 7.28 9.70 11.74
N LYS A 80 8.27 8.88 11.37
CA LYS A 80 9.71 9.18 11.54
C LYS A 80 10.13 10.43 10.77
N TYR A 81 9.54 10.66 9.59
CA TYR A 81 9.77 11.86 8.78
C TYR A 81 8.94 13.07 9.21
N GLY A 82 8.16 12.96 10.31
CA GLY A 82 7.41 14.06 10.92
C GLY A 82 6.04 14.32 10.30
N PHE A 83 5.54 13.45 9.41
CA PHE A 83 4.16 13.54 8.92
C PHE A 83 3.18 13.13 10.02
N LYS A 84 2.00 13.77 10.05
CA LYS A 84 1.03 13.59 11.16
C LYS A 84 -0.35 13.19 10.68
N ASN A 85 -0.74 13.62 9.48
CA ASN A 85 -2.11 13.50 8.98
C ASN A 85 -2.16 12.47 7.85
N PHE A 86 -2.36 11.20 8.20
CA PHE A 86 -2.47 10.15 7.20
C PHE A 86 -3.55 9.12 7.55
N HIS A 87 -4.23 8.67 6.52
CA HIS A 87 -5.27 7.64 6.55
C HIS A 87 -4.74 6.38 5.88
N GLY A 88 -5.01 5.22 6.45
CA GLY A 88 -4.63 3.93 5.89
C GLY A 88 -5.85 3.17 5.36
N ALA A 89 -5.66 2.45 4.26
CA ALA A 89 -6.65 1.54 3.71
C ALA A 89 -6.00 0.24 3.28
N ASP A 90 -6.63 -0.88 3.60
CA ASP A 90 -6.19 -2.21 3.18
C ASP A 90 -7.39 -3.14 2.95
N LEU A 91 -7.19 -4.17 2.14
CA LEU A 91 -8.20 -5.20 1.90
C LEU A 91 -8.34 -6.14 3.10
N SER A 92 -7.23 -6.48 3.76
CA SER A 92 -7.18 -7.42 4.87
C SER A 92 -7.52 -6.74 6.19
N LYS A 93 -8.67 -7.12 6.76
CA LYS A 93 -9.05 -6.67 8.10
C LYS A 93 -8.03 -7.12 9.17
N LYS A 94 -7.48 -8.30 9.01
CA LYS A 94 -6.48 -8.86 9.92
C LYS A 94 -5.20 -8.04 9.96
N LEU A 95 -4.71 -7.59 8.80
CA LEU A 95 -3.54 -6.72 8.77
C LEU A 95 -3.84 -5.36 9.42
N LEU A 96 -5.03 -4.80 9.16
CA LEU A 96 -5.46 -3.54 9.80
C LEU A 96 -5.53 -3.65 11.34
N GLU A 97 -5.93 -4.81 11.87
CA GLU A 97 -5.97 -5.07 13.32
C GLU A 97 -4.57 -5.11 13.96
N LEU A 98 -3.52 -5.34 13.18
CA LEU A 98 -2.12 -5.36 13.62
C LEU A 98 -1.46 -3.96 13.57
N VAL A 99 -2.10 -2.99 12.93
CA VAL A 99 -1.58 -1.62 12.88
C VAL A 99 -1.44 -1.05 14.30
N PRO A 100 -0.31 -0.44 14.66
CA PRO A 100 -0.13 0.18 15.96
C PRO A 100 -1.22 1.22 16.27
N ASN A 101 -1.80 1.15 17.46
CA ASN A 101 -2.85 2.07 17.88
C ASN A 101 -2.40 3.54 17.77
N GLY A 102 -3.25 4.37 17.17
CA GLY A 102 -2.98 5.80 17.00
C GLY A 102 -1.88 6.13 15.98
N LEU A 103 -1.49 5.16 15.13
CA LEU A 103 -0.55 5.40 14.05
C LEU A 103 -1.20 6.21 12.92
N TYR A 104 -2.38 5.83 12.48
CA TYR A 104 -3.20 6.55 11.48
C TYR A 104 -4.33 7.30 12.15
N GLU A 105 -4.75 8.42 11.57
CA GLU A 105 -5.98 9.12 12.01
C GLU A 105 -7.22 8.28 11.69
N LYS A 106 -7.18 7.54 10.57
CA LYS A 106 -8.27 6.68 10.12
C LYS A 106 -7.72 5.44 9.44
N LEU A 107 -8.31 4.28 9.76
CA LEU A 107 -8.07 3.01 9.07
C LEU A 107 -9.38 2.49 8.49
N GLU A 108 -9.35 2.02 7.26
CA GLU A 108 -10.55 1.53 6.56
C GLU A 108 -10.24 0.25 5.79
N GLN A 109 -11.17 -0.70 5.83
CA GLN A 109 -11.10 -1.85 4.95
C GLN A 109 -11.61 -1.46 3.56
N VAL A 110 -10.75 -1.54 2.54
CA VAL A 110 -11.05 -1.08 1.18
C VAL A 110 -10.47 -2.05 0.15
N ASP A 111 -11.30 -2.44 -0.81
CA ASP A 111 -10.84 -3.10 -2.04
C ASP A 111 -10.43 -2.02 -3.05
N LEU A 112 -9.13 -1.85 -3.26
CA LEU A 112 -8.58 -0.85 -4.19
C LEU A 112 -8.89 -1.13 -5.67
N ASN A 113 -9.45 -2.29 -5.99
CA ASN A 113 -9.96 -2.60 -7.33
C ASN A 113 -11.38 -2.08 -7.57
N LYS A 114 -11.98 -1.40 -6.59
CA LYS A 114 -13.31 -0.78 -6.64
C LYS A 114 -13.20 0.73 -6.42
N PRO A 115 -14.24 1.50 -6.78
CA PRO A 115 -14.29 2.93 -6.48
C PRO A 115 -14.06 3.20 -5.00
N ILE A 116 -13.14 4.10 -4.68
CA ILE A 116 -12.79 4.47 -3.31
C ILE A 116 -13.81 5.50 -2.80
N ASN A 117 -14.44 5.22 -1.66
CA ASN A 117 -15.42 6.15 -1.06
C ASN A 117 -14.73 7.36 -0.42
N LYS A 118 -14.12 8.18 -1.26
CA LYS A 118 -13.48 9.46 -0.95
C LYS A 118 -13.91 10.50 -1.96
N LYS A 119 -13.87 11.78 -1.53
CA LYS A 119 -14.16 12.90 -2.43
C LYS A 119 -13.02 13.10 -3.42
N ASP A 120 -13.33 13.74 -4.54
CA ASP A 120 -12.33 14.25 -5.46
C ASP A 120 -11.47 15.29 -4.73
N ASP A 121 -10.18 15.36 -5.08
CA ASP A 121 -9.23 16.33 -4.51
C ASP A 121 -9.17 16.31 -2.97
N GLU A 122 -9.38 15.16 -2.32
CA GLU A 122 -9.43 15.07 -0.86
C GLU A 122 -8.04 15.05 -0.21
N TYR A 123 -7.05 14.46 -0.86
CA TYR A 123 -5.71 14.24 -0.31
C TYR A 123 -4.63 15.07 -0.99
N ASP A 124 -3.65 15.52 -0.23
CA ASP A 124 -2.47 16.21 -0.77
C ASP A 124 -1.54 15.22 -1.48
N SER A 125 -1.55 13.96 -1.07
CA SER A 125 -0.75 12.91 -1.69
C SER A 125 -1.35 11.52 -1.44
N VAL A 126 -1.04 10.57 -2.35
CA VAL A 126 -1.33 9.15 -2.18
C VAL A 126 -0.03 8.36 -2.19
N MET A 127 0.11 7.43 -1.26
CA MET A 127 1.18 6.42 -1.27
C MET A 127 0.59 5.04 -1.50
N CYS A 128 1.31 4.18 -2.26
CA CYS A 128 0.91 2.80 -2.47
C CYS A 128 2.17 1.92 -2.62
N VAL A 129 2.58 1.27 -1.53
CA VAL A 129 3.86 0.58 -1.44
C VAL A 129 3.68 -0.93 -1.32
N GLY A 130 4.28 -1.68 -2.24
CA GLY A 130 4.23 -3.15 -2.24
C GLY A 130 2.91 -3.75 -2.74
N THR A 131 1.97 -2.93 -3.22
CA THR A 131 0.60 -3.34 -3.54
C THR A 131 0.39 -3.59 -5.03
N PHE A 132 1.07 -2.82 -5.93
CA PHE A 132 1.06 -3.09 -7.35
C PHE A 132 1.94 -4.28 -7.70
N THR A 133 1.41 -5.48 -7.41
CA THR A 133 2.01 -6.77 -7.78
C THR A 133 0.99 -7.58 -8.56
N PHE A 134 1.47 -8.60 -9.30
CA PHE A 134 0.58 -9.45 -10.08
C PHE A 134 -0.52 -10.07 -9.19
N GLY A 135 -1.77 -9.91 -9.61
CA GLY A 135 -2.94 -10.51 -8.95
C GLY A 135 -3.56 -9.68 -7.80
N HIS A 136 -2.94 -8.57 -7.36
CA HIS A 136 -3.47 -7.78 -6.24
C HIS A 136 -4.30 -6.58 -6.69
N VAL A 137 -3.63 -5.45 -6.97
CA VAL A 137 -4.27 -4.21 -7.38
C VAL A 137 -4.03 -3.98 -8.86
N LYS A 138 -5.11 -3.75 -9.58
CA LYS A 138 -5.11 -3.51 -11.02
C LYS A 138 -4.65 -2.08 -11.33
N PRO A 139 -4.11 -1.83 -12.54
CA PRO A 139 -3.68 -0.48 -12.94
C PRO A 139 -4.77 0.58 -12.85
N GLN A 140 -6.04 0.19 -13.00
CA GLN A 140 -7.21 1.07 -12.89
C GLN A 140 -7.33 1.77 -11.53
N ALA A 141 -6.74 1.22 -10.46
CA ALA A 141 -6.69 1.90 -9.17
C ALA A 141 -5.98 3.26 -9.24
N LEU A 142 -5.08 3.46 -10.22
CA LEU A 142 -4.42 4.75 -10.43
C LEU A 142 -5.42 5.85 -10.81
N GLU A 143 -6.51 5.54 -11.50
CA GLU A 143 -7.56 6.51 -11.83
C GLU A 143 -8.21 7.04 -10.55
N GLU A 144 -8.50 6.16 -9.60
CA GLU A 144 -9.02 6.54 -8.28
C GLU A 144 -8.00 7.33 -7.46
N PHE A 145 -6.72 6.92 -7.49
CA PHE A 145 -5.66 7.67 -6.81
C PHE A 145 -5.52 9.09 -7.38
N ILE A 146 -5.60 9.24 -8.71
CA ILE A 146 -5.59 10.56 -9.38
C ILE A 146 -6.82 11.35 -8.94
N ARG A 147 -8.01 10.76 -8.96
CA ARG A 147 -9.27 11.43 -8.60
C ARG A 147 -9.24 12.00 -7.18
N ILE A 148 -8.76 11.22 -6.20
CA ILE A 148 -8.76 11.63 -4.80
C ILE A 148 -7.58 12.54 -4.43
N THR A 149 -6.58 12.68 -5.33
CA THR A 149 -5.42 13.54 -5.11
C THR A 149 -5.71 14.96 -5.60
N LYS A 150 -5.44 15.95 -4.77
CA LYS A 150 -5.60 17.38 -5.11
C LYS A 150 -4.76 17.78 -6.32
N ASN A 151 -5.22 18.82 -7.02
CA ASN A 151 -4.39 19.49 -8.02
C ASN A 151 -3.05 19.92 -7.41
N ASN A 152 -1.93 19.65 -8.11
CA ASN A 152 -0.55 19.83 -7.63
C ASN A 152 -0.15 18.89 -6.46
N GLY A 153 -0.98 17.92 -6.10
CA GLY A 153 -0.60 16.81 -5.27
C GLY A 153 0.22 15.79 -6.06
N PHE A 154 0.69 14.72 -5.42
CA PHE A 154 1.39 13.68 -6.14
C PHE A 154 1.13 12.28 -5.57
N ILE A 155 1.37 11.28 -6.41
CA ILE A 155 1.18 9.87 -6.10
C ILE A 155 2.55 9.21 -6.12
N CYS A 156 2.89 8.52 -5.01
CA CYS A 156 4.13 7.77 -4.87
C CYS A 156 3.81 6.29 -4.69
N PHE A 157 4.29 5.45 -5.59
CA PHE A 157 4.00 4.02 -5.51
C PHE A 157 5.19 3.17 -5.95
N THR A 158 5.19 1.90 -5.56
CA THR A 158 6.17 0.92 -6.02
C THR A 158 5.55 -0.06 -7.00
N ILE A 159 6.32 -0.46 -7.99
CA ILE A 159 5.94 -1.47 -8.97
C ILE A 159 6.93 -2.62 -8.89
N ASN A 160 6.42 -3.85 -8.81
CA ASN A 160 7.27 -5.02 -8.99
C ASN A 160 7.63 -5.18 -10.47
N ALA A 161 8.88 -5.58 -10.77
CA ALA A 161 9.37 -5.77 -12.15
C ALA A 161 8.51 -6.73 -12.98
N VAL A 162 7.89 -7.73 -12.36
CA VAL A 162 6.95 -8.66 -13.03
C VAL A 162 5.64 -7.96 -13.40
N SER A 163 5.20 -6.99 -12.61
CA SER A 163 3.96 -6.23 -12.86
C SER A 163 4.14 -5.16 -13.91
N TYR A 164 5.36 -4.67 -14.12
CA TYR A 164 5.66 -3.62 -15.08
C TYR A 164 5.27 -4.00 -16.52
N THR A 165 5.39 -5.27 -16.89
CA THR A 165 5.03 -5.75 -18.23
C THR A 165 3.53 -5.68 -18.53
N HIS A 166 2.69 -5.46 -17.52
CA HIS A 166 1.23 -5.38 -17.61
C HIS A 166 0.67 -3.97 -17.37
N LEU A 167 1.52 -3.03 -16.95
CA LEU A 167 1.19 -1.61 -16.80
C LEU A 167 1.43 -0.89 -18.13
N THR A 168 0.54 -1.05 -19.08
CA THR A 168 0.47 -0.13 -20.21
C THR A 168 -0.26 1.12 -19.77
N LEU A 169 0.49 2.20 -19.51
CA LEU A 169 -0.11 3.53 -19.37
C LEU A 169 -0.75 3.89 -20.72
N PRO A 170 -1.96 4.46 -20.74
CA PRO A 170 -2.53 4.97 -21.97
C PRO A 170 -1.56 6.04 -22.51
N THR A 171 -0.99 5.74 -23.67
CA THR A 171 -0.25 6.73 -24.45
C THR A 171 -1.28 7.61 -25.16
N ASN A 172 -1.46 8.83 -24.70
CA ASN A 172 -2.12 9.87 -25.47
C ASN A 172 -1.23 10.36 -26.60
#